data_674d56b3238bf0256e1927f049f1196d
#
_entry.id   674d56b3238bf0256e1927f049f1196d
#
_cell.length_a   1.000
_cell.length_b   1.000
_cell.length_c   1.000
_cell.angle_alpha   90.00
_cell.angle_beta   90.00
_cell.angle_gamma   90.00
#
_symmetry.space_group_name_H-M   'P 1'
#
loop_
_entity.id
_entity.type
_entity.pdbx_description
1 polymer ?
#
loop_
_entity_poly.entity_id
_entity_poly.type
_entity_poly.pdbx_seq_one_letter_code
_entity_poly.pdbx_strand_id
1 'polypeptide(L)'
;MDFVDLKSAEEFSPQHHVHKSLLTTSHSDISIACWEPGQTSPIHRHPGADEIYHVISGSGLFNDGRTERRLVAGDTVIFPAGEVHQVTALTRMVLYRVQAGADRHPESLDAWPASR
;
A
#
# COMPACT_ATOMS: atom_id res chain seq x y z
N MET A 1 25.59 2.42 2.59
CA MET A 1 24.54 1.78 1.77
C MET A 1 23.71 0.87 2.65
N ASP A 2 22.40 1.01 2.61
CA ASP A 2 21.49 0.14 3.34
C ASP A 2 20.73 -0.72 2.33
N PHE A 3 20.43 -1.96 2.71
CA PHE A 3 19.65 -2.85 1.87
C PHE A 3 18.77 -3.77 2.71
N VAL A 4 17.76 -4.33 2.10
CA VAL A 4 16.88 -5.31 2.72
C VAL A 4 16.53 -6.40 1.72
N ASP A 5 16.42 -7.63 2.21
CA ASP A 5 15.91 -8.75 1.44
C ASP A 5 14.39 -8.81 1.66
N LEU A 6 13.63 -8.45 0.63
CA LEU A 6 12.17 -8.41 0.74
C LEU A 6 11.57 -9.78 1.06
N LYS A 7 12.14 -10.85 0.49
CA LYS A 7 11.62 -12.20 0.72
C LYS A 7 11.71 -12.59 2.19
N SER A 8 12.81 -12.25 2.84
CA SER A 8 13.00 -12.53 4.26
C SER A 8 12.12 -11.70 5.18
N ALA A 9 11.61 -10.58 4.68
CA ALA A 9 10.74 -9.68 5.45
C ALA A 9 9.26 -10.08 5.41
N GLU A 10 8.87 -11.02 4.53
CA GLU A 10 7.48 -11.44 4.40
C GLU A 10 6.95 -12.03 5.70
N GLU A 11 5.77 -11.57 6.09
CA GLU A 11 5.06 -12.06 7.25
C GLU A 11 3.56 -11.85 7.04
N PHE A 12 2.78 -12.89 7.29
CA PHE A 12 1.32 -12.86 7.10
C PHE A 12 0.62 -13.09 8.44
N SER A 13 -0.57 -12.54 8.58
CA SER A 13 -1.42 -12.74 9.75
C SER A 13 -2.86 -13.01 9.30
N PRO A 14 -3.57 -13.95 9.94
CA PRO A 14 -4.98 -14.21 9.61
C PRO A 14 -5.93 -13.09 10.06
N GLN A 15 -5.50 -12.19 10.95
CA GLN A 15 -6.36 -11.13 11.50
C GLN A 15 -6.38 -9.87 10.62
N HIS A 16 -5.25 -9.51 10.03
CA HIS A 16 -5.12 -8.31 9.21
C HIS A 16 -3.84 -8.39 8.38
N HIS A 17 -3.73 -7.57 7.35
CA HIS A 17 -2.48 -7.51 6.59
C HIS A 17 -1.34 -7.01 7.49
N VAL A 18 -0.13 -7.45 7.19
CA VAL A 18 1.07 -7.07 7.93
C VAL A 18 1.85 -6.05 7.12
N HIS A 19 2.05 -4.88 7.70
CA HIS A 19 2.84 -3.80 7.11
C HIS A 19 4.11 -3.62 7.93
N LYS A 20 5.26 -3.60 7.25
CA LYS A 20 6.56 -3.38 7.89
C LYS A 20 7.31 -2.28 7.17
N SER A 21 7.68 -1.21 7.90
CA SER A 21 8.64 -0.24 7.41
C SER A 21 10.04 -0.87 7.49
N LEU A 22 10.76 -0.84 6.38
CA LEU A 22 12.05 -1.53 6.26
C LEU A 22 13.23 -0.58 6.23
N LEU A 23 13.15 0.45 5.38
CA LEU A 23 14.21 1.44 5.22
C LEU A 23 13.58 2.82 5.18
N THR A 24 14.14 3.76 5.93
CA THR A 24 13.62 5.12 6.01
C THR A 24 14.73 6.13 5.79
N THR A 25 14.46 7.12 4.93
CA THR A 25 15.31 8.29 4.73
C THR A 25 14.54 9.55 5.09
N SER A 26 15.17 10.72 4.95
CA SER A 26 14.47 11.99 5.19
C SER A 26 13.37 12.27 4.15
N HIS A 27 13.37 11.59 2.99
CA HIS A 27 12.46 11.87 1.88
C HIS A 27 11.65 10.65 1.44
N SER A 28 11.90 9.48 2.01
CA SER A 28 11.21 8.27 1.60
C SER A 28 11.11 7.25 2.72
N ASP A 29 10.11 6.39 2.61
CA ASP A 29 9.93 5.22 3.46
C ASP A 29 9.66 4.02 2.57
N ILE A 30 10.45 2.97 2.75
CA ILE A 30 10.33 1.73 1.97
C ILE A 30 9.78 0.67 2.90
N SER A 31 8.70 0.02 2.47
CA SER A 31 8.01 -0.97 3.28
C SER A 31 7.52 -2.14 2.45
N ILE A 32 7.14 -3.19 3.15
CA ILE A 32 6.47 -4.37 2.60
C ILE A 32 5.11 -4.51 3.26
N ALA A 33 4.12 -4.92 2.48
CA ALA A 33 2.80 -5.24 3.01
C ALA A 33 2.38 -6.61 2.50
N CYS A 34 2.05 -7.49 3.42
CA CYS A 34 1.70 -8.89 3.15
C CYS A 34 0.25 -9.14 3.54
N TRP A 35 -0.51 -9.69 2.62
CA TRP A 35 -1.97 -9.81 2.70
C TRP A 35 -2.41 -11.23 2.50
N GLU A 36 -3.32 -11.70 3.35
CA GLU A 36 -4.09 -12.90 3.09
C GLU A 36 -5.33 -12.56 2.26
N PRO A 37 -5.91 -13.52 1.52
CA PRO A 37 -7.07 -13.24 0.68
C PRO A 37 -8.21 -12.57 1.47
N GLY A 38 -8.80 -11.52 0.89
CA GLY A 38 -9.93 -10.80 1.46
C GLY A 38 -9.56 -9.70 2.44
N GLN A 39 -8.30 -9.60 2.85
CA GLN A 39 -7.89 -8.51 3.73
C GLN A 39 -7.91 -7.18 2.97
N THR A 40 -8.33 -6.13 3.66
CA THR A 40 -8.53 -4.82 3.06
C THR A 40 -7.95 -3.73 3.97
N SER A 41 -7.43 -2.69 3.35
CA SER A 41 -6.99 -1.50 4.08
C SER A 41 -8.18 -0.61 4.43
N PRO A 42 -8.04 0.30 5.40
CA PRO A 42 -8.99 1.40 5.52
C PRO A 42 -9.01 2.25 4.24
N ILE A 43 -10.09 2.99 4.05
CA ILE A 43 -10.12 4.10 3.09
C ILE A 43 -9.24 5.18 3.72
N HIS A 44 -8.17 5.58 3.05
CA HIS A 44 -7.17 6.46 3.65
C HIS A 44 -6.40 7.26 2.60
N ARG A 45 -5.63 8.24 3.07
CA ARG A 45 -4.73 9.02 2.23
C ARG A 45 -3.47 9.38 3.02
N HIS A 46 -2.44 9.79 2.30
CA HIS A 46 -1.19 10.31 2.86
C HIS A 46 -1.04 11.76 2.38
N PRO A 47 -1.41 12.76 3.19
CA PRO A 47 -1.50 14.15 2.72
C PRO A 47 -0.19 14.72 2.15
N GLY A 48 0.94 14.34 2.71
CA GLY A 48 2.25 14.91 2.34
C GLY A 48 3.17 13.97 1.58
N ALA A 49 2.69 12.83 1.08
CA ALA A 49 3.54 11.85 0.41
C ALA A 49 2.81 11.12 -0.71
N ASP A 50 3.52 10.87 -1.79
CA ASP A 50 3.06 9.96 -2.83
C ASP A 50 3.19 8.53 -2.32
N GLU A 51 2.25 7.68 -2.66
CA GLU A 51 2.27 6.27 -2.31
C GLU A 51 2.42 5.43 -3.56
N ILE A 52 3.51 4.69 -3.64
CA ILE A 52 3.83 3.85 -4.78
C ILE A 52 3.78 2.40 -4.32
N TYR A 53 2.94 1.59 -4.98
CA TYR A 53 2.88 0.16 -4.74
C TYR A 53 3.34 -0.60 -5.97
N HIS A 54 4.18 -1.60 -5.76
CA HIS A 54 4.52 -2.59 -6.77
C HIS A 54 4.07 -3.96 -6.27
N VAL A 55 3.29 -4.67 -7.08
CA VAL A 55 2.82 -6.01 -6.71
C VAL A 55 3.95 -7.01 -6.98
N ILE A 56 4.51 -7.57 -5.91
CA ILE A 56 5.56 -8.58 -5.98
C ILE A 56 4.95 -9.94 -6.33
N SER A 57 3.85 -10.30 -5.66
CA SER A 57 3.17 -11.58 -5.88
C SER A 57 1.70 -11.44 -5.57
N GLY A 58 0.90 -12.31 -6.16
CA GLY A 58 -0.55 -12.32 -5.97
C GLY A 58 -1.29 -11.27 -6.76
N SER A 59 -2.48 -10.94 -6.32
CA SER A 59 -3.36 -9.97 -6.99
C SER A 59 -4.27 -9.27 -5.98
N GLY A 60 -4.68 -8.05 -6.33
CA GLY A 60 -5.57 -7.26 -5.49
C GLY A 60 -6.37 -6.25 -6.29
N LEU A 61 -7.33 -5.63 -5.61
CA LEU A 61 -8.12 -4.52 -6.12
C LEU A 61 -7.59 -3.22 -5.52
N PHE A 62 -7.33 -2.26 -6.39
CA PHE A 62 -6.81 -0.94 -6.01
C PHE A 62 -7.84 0.10 -6.44
N ASN A 63 -8.34 0.87 -5.48
CA ASN A 63 -9.50 1.75 -5.65
C ASN A 63 -9.15 3.16 -5.21
N ASP A 64 -9.43 4.15 -6.05
CA ASP A 64 -9.24 5.58 -5.74
C ASP A 64 -10.56 6.34 -5.55
N GLY A 65 -11.68 5.60 -5.48
CA GLY A 65 -13.02 6.17 -5.36
C GLY A 65 -13.69 6.51 -6.67
N ARG A 66 -12.95 6.46 -7.78
CA ARG A 66 -13.48 6.67 -9.14
C ARG A 66 -13.31 5.44 -9.99
N THR A 67 -12.17 4.77 -9.83
CA THR A 67 -11.78 3.60 -10.61
C THR A 67 -11.32 2.54 -9.64
N GLU A 68 -11.77 1.32 -9.87
CA GLU A 68 -11.24 0.14 -9.18
C GLU A 68 -10.55 -0.73 -10.22
N ARG A 69 -9.31 -1.11 -9.94
CA ARG A 69 -8.51 -1.84 -10.89
C ARG A 69 -7.88 -3.07 -10.24
N ARG A 70 -7.98 -4.21 -10.92
CA ARG A 70 -7.27 -5.42 -10.51
C ARG A 70 -5.83 -5.33 -10.98
N LEU A 71 -4.90 -5.44 -10.05
CA LEU A 71 -3.46 -5.50 -10.34
C LEU A 71 -2.93 -6.87 -9.98
N VAL A 72 -1.92 -7.30 -10.72
CA VAL A 72 -1.26 -8.60 -10.55
C VAL A 72 0.25 -8.40 -10.42
N ALA A 73 0.98 -9.46 -10.08
CA ALA A 73 2.43 -9.43 -9.97
C ALA A 73 3.07 -8.74 -11.17
N GLY A 74 3.95 -7.79 -10.90
CA GLY A 74 4.62 -6.97 -11.92
C GLY A 74 3.98 -5.61 -12.17
N ASP A 75 2.76 -5.38 -11.73
CA ASP A 75 2.09 -4.08 -11.87
C ASP A 75 2.55 -3.09 -10.81
N THR A 76 2.56 -1.82 -11.19
CA THR A 76 2.86 -0.71 -10.29
C THR A 76 1.73 0.32 -10.35
N VAL A 77 1.35 0.87 -9.21
CA VAL A 77 0.36 1.94 -9.11
C VAL A 77 0.91 3.06 -8.24
N ILE A 78 0.51 4.28 -8.54
CA ILE A 78 0.85 5.46 -7.76
C ILE A 78 -0.45 6.14 -7.33
N PHE A 79 -0.56 6.41 -6.02
CA PHE A 79 -1.56 7.29 -5.45
C PHE A 79 -0.85 8.59 -5.07
N PRO A 80 -1.02 9.67 -5.83
CA PRO A 80 -0.39 10.94 -5.51
C PRO A 80 -0.76 11.45 -4.12
N ALA A 81 0.08 12.30 -3.56
CA ALA A 81 -0.13 12.88 -2.24
C ALA A 81 -1.57 13.40 -2.08
N GLY A 82 -2.21 12.99 -0.99
CA GLY A 82 -3.58 13.39 -0.67
C GLY A 82 -4.67 12.58 -1.36
N GLU A 83 -4.34 11.73 -2.32
CA GLU A 83 -5.36 10.93 -3.00
C GLU A 83 -5.86 9.80 -2.09
N VAL A 84 -7.19 9.79 -1.88
CA VAL A 84 -7.86 8.77 -1.06
C VAL A 84 -7.90 7.44 -1.82
N HIS A 85 -7.53 6.37 -1.14
CA HIS A 85 -7.46 5.05 -1.77
C HIS A 85 -7.73 3.92 -0.78
N GLN A 86 -7.94 2.74 -1.34
CA GLN A 86 -8.18 1.50 -0.60
C GLN A 86 -7.62 0.33 -1.40
N VAL A 87 -7.03 -0.63 -0.71
CA VAL A 87 -6.49 -1.86 -1.29
C VAL A 87 -7.17 -3.05 -0.66
N THR A 88 -7.54 -4.04 -1.49
CA THR A 88 -8.12 -5.31 -1.05
C THR A 88 -7.40 -6.45 -1.74
N ALA A 89 -6.90 -7.41 -0.98
CA ALA A 89 -6.26 -8.59 -1.53
C ALA A 89 -7.31 -9.56 -2.09
N LEU A 90 -7.14 -9.98 -3.34
CA LEU A 90 -7.95 -11.03 -3.96
C LEU A 90 -7.38 -12.42 -3.68
N THR A 91 -6.06 -12.51 -3.75
CA THR A 91 -5.29 -13.70 -3.40
C THR A 91 -4.29 -13.31 -2.32
N ARG A 92 -3.54 -14.27 -1.80
CA ARG A 92 -2.37 -13.94 -1.00
C ARG A 92 -1.49 -13.00 -1.83
N MET A 93 -1.10 -11.86 -1.26
CA MET A 93 -0.47 -10.80 -2.01
C MET A 93 0.67 -10.18 -1.21
N VAL A 94 1.76 -9.87 -1.90
CA VAL A 94 2.88 -9.12 -1.34
C VAL A 94 3.06 -7.84 -2.14
N LEU A 95 3.04 -6.72 -1.44
CA LEU A 95 3.28 -5.39 -2.01
C LEU A 95 4.59 -4.83 -1.52
N TYR A 96 5.38 -4.29 -2.44
CA TYR A 96 6.49 -3.40 -2.15
C TYR A 96 5.97 -1.99 -2.20
N ARG A 97 6.21 -1.20 -1.15
CA ARG A 97 5.68 0.15 -1.05
C ARG A 97 6.80 1.16 -0.89
N VAL A 98 6.74 2.22 -1.66
CA VAL A 98 7.57 3.41 -1.48
C VAL A 98 6.67 4.59 -1.16
N GLN A 99 6.89 5.22 -0.02
CA GLN A 99 6.24 6.46 0.34
C GLN A 99 7.23 7.59 0.11
N ALA A 100 6.96 8.44 -0.87
CA ALA A 100 7.86 9.50 -1.31
C ALA A 100 7.34 10.85 -0.80
N GLY A 101 8.05 11.42 0.17
CA GLY A 101 7.69 12.66 0.82
C GLY A 101 8.06 12.68 2.28
N ALA A 102 7.94 13.84 2.91
CA ALA A 102 8.31 14.04 4.31
C ALA A 102 7.21 13.64 5.27
N ASP A 103 5.94 13.79 4.88
CA ASP A 103 4.80 13.47 5.72
C ASP A 103 4.38 12.03 5.49
N ARG A 104 4.48 11.22 6.53
CA ARG A 104 4.18 9.79 6.48
C ARG A 104 2.97 9.39 7.30
N HIS A 105 2.23 10.36 7.83
CA HIS A 105 1.08 10.08 8.67
C HIS A 105 -0.16 9.86 7.82
N PRO A 106 -0.73 8.65 7.84
CA PRO A 106 -1.96 8.39 7.11
C PRO A 106 -3.14 9.07 7.78
N GLU A 107 -4.13 9.42 6.98
CA GLU A 107 -5.42 9.92 7.43
C GLU A 107 -6.51 8.95 6.97
N SER A 108 -7.14 8.28 7.92
CA SER A 108 -8.21 7.32 7.64
C SER A 108 -9.56 8.03 7.59
N LEU A 109 -10.43 7.55 6.71
CA LEU A 109 -11.76 8.10 6.47
C LEU A 109 -12.81 7.01 6.71
N ASP A 110 -13.98 7.41 7.22
CA ASP A 110 -15.09 6.48 7.44
C ASP A 110 -15.77 6.08 6.14
N ALA A 111 -15.68 6.93 5.12
CA ALA A 111 -16.31 6.72 3.82
C ALA A 111 -15.56 7.49 2.73
N TRP A 112 -15.86 7.16 1.47
CA TRP A 112 -15.33 7.90 0.34
C TRP A 112 -15.83 9.34 0.36
N PRO A 113 -14.97 10.35 0.05
CA PRO A 113 -15.40 11.73 -0.05
C PRO A 113 -16.50 11.90 -1.10
N ALA A 114 -17.52 12.69 -0.78
CA ALA A 114 -18.67 12.89 -1.67
C ALA A 114 -18.29 13.57 -2.99
N SER A 115 -17.24 14.37 -2.99
CA SER A 115 -16.74 15.05 -4.19
C SER A 115 -15.82 14.20 -5.05
N ARG A 116 -15.58 12.96 -4.67
CA ARG A 116 -14.68 12.04 -5.36
C ARG A 116 -15.21 11.49 -6.71
#